data_72e43b94cf9d5026216158212bf8d8d7
#
_entry.id   72e43b94cf9d5026216158212bf8d8d7
#
_cell.length_a   1.000
_cell.length_b   1.000
_cell.length_c   1.000
_cell.angle_alpha   90.00
_cell.angle_beta   90.00
_cell.angle_gamma   90.00
#
_symmetry.space_group_name_H-M   'P 1'
#
loop_
_entity.id
_entity.type
_entity.pdbx_description
1 polymer ?
#
loop_
_entity_poly.entity_id
_entity_poly.type
_entity_poly.pdbx_seq_one_letter_code
_entity_poly.pdbx_strand_id
1 'polypeptide(L)'
;MPILDGNIVDDADLPNLKIWNILRSGSTSDCAYLWTQTRREDAQVCYAMTYQFFKNNKETTANPIRIEKEKQTGFSVGADVKPGDNVTLIKYTAIASSLYHERSELVEHSMTEAREAKNIGWNTLVEEHRRAWQEIWDETDVVIEGDPEAQQGIRYNIFQLYQTYRGDDPRLNHRPQRIHRRKIWRKYLLEHGTVLCTVFSALHSQRDCKELAGISVQPASQSHRKRP
;
A
#
# COMPACT_ATOMS: atom_id res chain seq x y z
N MET A 1 7.29 -19.37 8.03
CA MET A 1 8.53 -18.57 7.98
C MET A 1 8.15 -17.12 7.66
N PRO A 2 8.31 -16.15 8.58
CA PRO A 2 8.17 -14.74 8.27
C PRO A 2 9.44 -14.26 7.55
N ILE A 3 9.29 -13.82 6.30
CA ILE A 3 10.41 -13.35 5.46
C ILE A 3 10.02 -12.04 4.74
N LEU A 4 11.01 -11.21 4.45
CA LEU A 4 10.99 -10.16 3.46
C LEU A 4 11.68 -10.69 2.20
N ASP A 5 10.99 -10.67 1.08
CA ASP A 5 11.50 -11.14 -0.19
C ASP A 5 11.66 -9.96 -1.15
N GLY A 6 12.89 -9.67 -1.52
CA GLY A 6 13.25 -8.65 -2.50
C GLY A 6 13.21 -9.15 -3.95
N ASN A 7 12.79 -10.40 -4.17
CA ASN A 7 12.41 -10.83 -5.48
C ASN A 7 11.07 -10.17 -5.81
N ILE A 8 11.15 -9.05 -6.48
CA ILE A 8 9.97 -8.35 -6.95
C ILE A 8 9.27 -9.29 -7.90
N VAL A 9 7.98 -9.50 -7.65
CA VAL A 9 7.11 -10.18 -8.59
C VAL A 9 7.27 -9.46 -9.92
N ASP A 10 7.94 -10.09 -10.85
CA ASP A 10 8.00 -9.61 -12.20
C ASP A 10 6.56 -9.52 -12.68
N ASP A 11 6.15 -8.35 -13.13
CA ASP A 11 4.88 -8.20 -13.81
C ASP A 11 4.87 -9.24 -14.95
N ALA A 12 3.88 -10.11 -14.97
CA ALA A 12 3.78 -11.16 -15.97
C ALA A 12 3.83 -10.59 -17.40
N ASP A 13 3.41 -9.34 -17.57
CA ASP A 13 3.47 -8.60 -18.84
C ASP A 13 4.84 -7.95 -19.09
N LEU A 14 5.72 -7.88 -18.10
CA LEU A 14 7.03 -7.22 -18.18
C LEU A 14 8.14 -8.03 -17.48
N PRO A 15 8.39 -9.28 -17.89
CA PRO A 15 9.24 -10.24 -17.18
C PRO A 15 10.71 -9.81 -17.03
N ASN A 16 11.15 -8.79 -17.77
CA ASN A 16 12.53 -8.28 -17.71
C ASN A 16 12.66 -6.92 -17.03
N LEU A 17 11.58 -6.36 -16.48
CA LEU A 17 11.60 -5.04 -15.88
C LEU A 17 12.00 -5.14 -14.39
N LYS A 18 13.28 -5.05 -14.13
CA LYS A 18 13.79 -4.88 -12.76
C LYS A 18 13.62 -3.42 -12.34
N ILE A 19 12.69 -3.16 -11.44
CA ILE A 19 12.36 -1.81 -10.95
C ILE A 19 13.25 -1.42 -9.76
N TRP A 20 13.61 -2.37 -8.92
CA TRP A 20 14.31 -2.14 -7.66
C TRP A 20 15.73 -2.68 -7.64
N ASN A 21 16.61 -1.96 -6.96
CA ASN A 21 17.90 -2.45 -6.50
C ASN A 21 17.82 -2.63 -5.00
N ILE A 22 18.39 -3.71 -4.47
CA ILE A 22 18.58 -3.88 -3.04
C ILE A 22 19.85 -3.15 -2.66
N LEU A 23 19.72 -2.16 -1.76
CA LEU A 23 20.87 -1.45 -1.21
C LEU A 23 21.50 -2.21 -0.06
N ARG A 24 20.65 -2.71 0.85
CA ARG A 24 21.09 -3.41 2.04
C ARG A 24 19.96 -4.30 2.58
N SER A 25 20.33 -5.44 3.12
CA SER A 25 19.46 -6.30 3.91
C SER A 25 20.17 -6.79 5.15
N GLY A 26 19.42 -7.15 6.18
CA GLY A 26 20.01 -7.70 7.40
C GLY A 26 18.95 -8.07 8.42
N SER A 27 19.41 -8.66 9.51
CA SER A 27 18.57 -9.03 10.63
C SER A 27 19.27 -8.80 11.98
N THR A 28 18.47 -8.44 12.98
CA THR A 28 18.83 -8.45 14.40
C THR A 28 18.28 -9.70 15.07
N SER A 29 18.26 -9.75 16.39
CA SER A 29 17.67 -10.88 17.12
C SER A 29 16.15 -10.99 16.93
N ASP A 30 15.47 -9.88 16.66
CA ASP A 30 14.00 -9.73 16.71
C ASP A 30 13.40 -9.09 15.48
N CYS A 31 14.21 -8.45 14.65
CA CYS A 31 13.74 -7.69 13.50
C CYS A 31 14.63 -7.98 12.27
N ALA A 32 14.03 -8.05 11.10
CA ALA A 32 14.72 -8.11 9.82
C ALA A 32 14.33 -6.94 8.94
N TYR A 33 15.26 -6.46 8.09
CA TYR A 33 14.98 -5.34 7.19
C TYR A 33 15.54 -5.57 5.79
N LEU A 34 14.90 -4.93 4.82
CA LEU A 34 15.27 -4.90 3.42
C LEU A 34 15.16 -3.46 2.92
N TRP A 35 16.28 -2.86 2.56
CA TRP A 35 16.36 -1.50 2.05
C TRP A 35 16.59 -1.53 0.54
N THR A 36 15.71 -0.87 -0.20
CA THR A 36 15.66 -0.90 -1.64
C THR A 36 15.66 0.52 -2.23
N GLN A 37 16.01 0.62 -3.50
CA GLN A 37 16.00 1.87 -4.26
C GLN A 37 15.43 1.61 -5.65
N THR A 38 14.61 2.53 -6.16
CA THR A 38 14.16 2.47 -7.54
C THR A 38 15.30 2.77 -8.51
N ARG A 39 15.31 2.11 -9.66
CA ARG A 39 16.40 2.27 -10.64
C ARG A 39 16.38 3.59 -11.38
N ARG A 40 15.25 4.25 -11.50
CA ARG A 40 15.06 5.44 -12.34
C ARG A 40 14.87 6.73 -11.56
N GLU A 41 14.20 6.68 -10.43
CA GLU A 41 13.74 7.87 -9.71
C GLU A 41 14.48 8.10 -8.39
N ASP A 42 15.47 7.27 -8.08
CA ASP A 42 16.27 7.36 -6.85
C ASP A 42 15.43 7.37 -5.54
N ALA A 43 14.18 6.91 -5.63
CA ALA A 43 13.33 6.75 -4.46
C ALA A 43 13.77 5.53 -3.65
N GLN A 44 13.90 5.68 -2.35
CA GLN A 44 14.33 4.62 -1.45
C GLN A 44 13.20 4.21 -0.54
N VAL A 45 13.08 2.91 -0.32
CA VAL A 45 12.09 2.30 0.58
C VAL A 45 12.77 1.24 1.42
N CYS A 46 12.55 1.30 2.71
CA CYS A 46 12.96 0.28 3.65
C CYS A 46 11.74 -0.46 4.20
N TYR A 47 11.80 -1.76 4.13
CA TYR A 47 10.84 -2.66 4.74
C TYR A 47 11.50 -3.27 5.98
N ALA A 48 10.81 -3.23 7.11
CA ALA A 48 11.25 -3.96 8.30
C ALA A 48 10.13 -4.85 8.80
N MET A 49 10.48 -5.96 9.43
CA MET A 49 9.50 -6.85 10.02
C MET A 49 9.98 -7.45 11.34
N THR A 50 9.01 -7.69 12.20
CA THR A 50 9.12 -8.56 13.37
C THR A 50 7.94 -9.53 13.40
N TYR A 51 7.89 -10.42 14.37
CA TYR A 51 6.82 -11.42 14.43
C TYR A 51 6.51 -11.82 15.86
N GLN A 52 5.34 -12.44 16.04
CA GLN A 52 4.96 -13.21 17.22
C GLN A 52 4.54 -14.60 16.79
N PHE A 53 4.87 -15.58 17.61
CA PHE A 53 4.56 -16.98 17.36
C PHE A 53 3.86 -17.58 18.56
N PHE A 54 2.67 -18.14 18.33
CA PHE A 54 1.81 -18.70 19.38
C PHE A 54 1.57 -20.17 19.10
N LYS A 55 1.60 -20.95 20.16
CA LYS A 55 1.08 -22.34 20.18
C LYS A 55 0.00 -22.44 21.25
N ASN A 56 -1.20 -22.87 20.85
CA ASN A 56 -2.37 -22.97 21.74
C ASN A 56 -2.64 -21.66 22.50
N ASN A 57 -2.63 -20.54 21.78
CA ASN A 57 -2.81 -19.17 22.28
C ASN A 57 -1.75 -18.69 23.29
N LYS A 58 -0.68 -19.45 23.49
CA LYS A 58 0.45 -19.05 24.33
C LYS A 58 1.61 -18.62 23.44
N GLU A 59 2.13 -17.40 23.68
CA GLU A 59 3.33 -16.94 22.99
C GLU A 59 4.51 -17.85 23.31
N THR A 60 5.17 -18.34 22.27
CA THR A 60 6.28 -19.27 22.38
C THR A 60 7.52 -18.62 21.80
N THR A 61 8.54 -18.49 22.62
CA THR A 61 9.88 -18.12 22.17
C THR A 61 10.52 -19.31 21.50
N ALA A 62 10.27 -19.48 20.20
CA ALA A 62 11.05 -20.41 19.41
C ALA A 62 12.42 -19.77 19.13
N ASN A 63 13.52 -20.54 19.21
CA ASN A 63 14.83 -20.06 18.78
C ASN A 63 14.79 -19.87 17.26
N PRO A 64 14.71 -18.66 16.74
CA PRO A 64 14.60 -18.45 15.32
C PRO A 64 15.94 -18.72 14.62
N ILE A 65 15.88 -19.39 13.51
CA ILE A 65 17.00 -19.47 12.60
C ILE A 65 16.91 -18.27 11.65
N ARG A 66 17.92 -17.43 11.63
CA ARG A 66 17.99 -16.29 10.72
C ARG A 66 18.15 -16.77 9.28
N ILE A 67 17.40 -16.13 8.39
CA ILE A 67 17.50 -16.34 6.95
C ILE A 67 18.11 -15.08 6.37
N GLU A 68 19.31 -15.17 5.83
CA GLU A 68 19.99 -14.08 5.13
C GLU A 68 20.48 -14.61 3.79
N LYS A 69 19.80 -14.24 2.72
CA LYS A 69 20.16 -14.54 1.34
C LYS A 69 20.28 -13.22 0.58
N GLU A 70 20.86 -13.25 -0.61
CA GLU A 70 21.10 -12.06 -1.42
C GLU A 70 19.89 -11.12 -1.53
N LYS A 71 18.68 -11.69 -1.61
CA LYS A 71 17.42 -10.91 -1.78
C LYS A 71 16.34 -11.24 -0.75
N GLN A 72 16.67 -12.04 0.24
CA GLN A 72 15.71 -12.47 1.25
C GLN A 72 16.31 -12.35 2.64
N THR A 73 15.55 -11.78 3.55
CA THR A 73 15.89 -11.72 4.96
C THR A 73 14.69 -12.07 5.82
N GLY A 74 14.92 -12.69 6.97
CA GLY A 74 13.83 -13.07 7.86
C GLY A 74 14.22 -14.16 8.84
N PHE A 75 13.21 -14.91 9.27
CA PHE A 75 13.36 -15.94 10.32
C PHE A 75 12.65 -17.23 9.92
N SER A 76 13.25 -18.34 10.29
CA SER A 76 12.57 -19.63 10.32
C SER A 76 12.26 -19.98 11.76
N VAL A 77 10.99 -20.18 12.06
CA VAL A 77 10.51 -20.60 13.36
C VAL A 77 9.76 -21.91 13.20
N GLY A 78 9.89 -22.81 14.17
CA GLY A 78 9.22 -24.09 14.15
C GLY A 78 8.75 -24.48 15.55
N ALA A 79 7.76 -25.34 15.59
CA ALA A 79 7.29 -25.98 16.80
C ALA A 79 6.84 -27.40 16.50
N ASP A 80 7.01 -28.28 17.47
CA ASP A 80 6.41 -29.61 17.43
C ASP A 80 4.90 -29.50 17.66
N VAL A 81 4.12 -30.04 16.74
CA VAL A 81 2.66 -29.98 16.78
C VAL A 81 2.05 -31.37 16.85
N LYS A 82 0.95 -31.48 17.58
CA LYS A 82 0.12 -32.67 17.67
C LYS A 82 -1.24 -32.40 17.05
N PRO A 83 -2.00 -33.44 16.66
CA PRO A 83 -3.38 -33.28 16.26
C PRO A 83 -4.19 -32.52 17.33
N GLY A 84 -4.86 -31.45 16.92
CA GLY A 84 -5.62 -30.55 17.82
C GLY A 84 -4.85 -29.33 18.33
N ASP A 85 -3.54 -29.23 18.11
CA ASP A 85 -2.79 -28.01 18.41
C ASP A 85 -3.13 -26.89 17.42
N ASN A 86 -3.25 -25.66 17.93
CA ASN A 86 -3.38 -24.46 17.15
C ASN A 86 -2.04 -23.70 17.13
N VAL A 87 -1.58 -23.32 15.92
CA VAL A 87 -0.37 -22.53 15.73
C VAL A 87 -0.70 -21.27 14.98
N THR A 88 -0.34 -20.12 15.56
CA THR A 88 -0.57 -18.80 14.98
C THR A 88 0.74 -18.07 14.84
N LEU A 89 0.99 -17.52 13.63
CA LEU A 89 2.10 -16.63 13.34
C LEU A 89 1.54 -15.26 12.97
N ILE A 90 1.90 -14.24 13.71
CA ILE A 90 1.57 -12.85 13.39
C ILE A 90 2.85 -12.16 12.93
N LYS A 91 2.83 -11.59 11.74
CA LYS A 91 3.92 -10.81 11.15
C LYS A 91 3.55 -9.34 11.17
N TYR A 92 4.38 -8.52 11.78
CA TYR A 92 4.28 -7.07 11.76
C TYR A 92 5.31 -6.53 10.77
N THR A 93 4.87 -5.70 9.83
CA THR A 93 5.75 -5.13 8.81
C THR A 93 5.53 -3.63 8.74
N ALA A 94 6.62 -2.87 8.85
CA ALA A 94 6.66 -1.44 8.63
C ALA A 94 7.36 -1.10 7.31
N ILE A 95 6.93 0.00 6.69
CA ILE A 95 7.46 0.47 5.41
C ILE A 95 7.78 1.96 5.56
N ALA A 96 9.06 2.31 5.45
CA ALA A 96 9.52 3.69 5.46
C ALA A 96 10.03 4.10 4.08
N SER A 97 9.70 5.31 3.64
CA SER A 97 10.05 5.83 2.32
C SER A 97 10.84 7.14 2.43
N SER A 98 11.79 7.34 1.52
CA SER A 98 12.52 8.60 1.38
C SER A 98 11.66 9.79 0.95
N LEU A 99 10.38 9.57 0.68
CA LEU A 99 9.39 10.62 0.47
C LEU A 99 9.05 11.35 1.79
N TYR A 100 9.09 10.63 2.91
CA TYR A 100 8.65 11.12 4.22
C TYR A 100 9.76 11.19 5.27
N HIS A 101 10.87 10.47 5.06
CA HIS A 101 11.96 10.34 6.03
C HIS A 101 13.31 10.53 5.37
N GLU A 102 14.28 10.97 6.15
CA GLU A 102 15.67 11.06 5.72
C GLU A 102 16.23 9.68 5.37
N ARG A 103 16.99 9.58 4.28
CA ARG A 103 17.52 8.31 3.76
C ARG A 103 18.37 7.56 4.78
N SER A 104 19.17 8.27 5.56
CA SER A 104 20.04 7.71 6.60
C SER A 104 19.28 7.04 7.74
N GLU A 105 18.02 7.43 7.97
CA GLU A 105 17.20 6.99 9.09
C GLU A 105 16.20 5.90 8.71
N LEU A 106 16.03 5.61 7.40
CA LEU A 106 15.01 4.69 6.90
C LEU A 106 15.05 3.31 7.56
N VAL A 107 16.24 2.77 7.79
CA VAL A 107 16.39 1.43 8.40
C VAL A 107 15.97 1.46 9.87
N GLU A 108 16.49 2.43 10.63
CA GLU A 108 16.18 2.54 12.05
C GLU A 108 14.69 2.85 12.26
N HIS A 109 14.17 3.80 11.51
CA HIS A 109 12.76 4.18 11.58
C HIS A 109 11.84 2.99 11.28
N SER A 110 12.05 2.28 10.17
CA SER A 110 11.21 1.12 9.82
C SER A 110 11.31 -0.02 10.84
N MET A 111 12.49 -0.26 11.41
CA MET A 111 12.65 -1.27 12.46
C MET A 111 11.94 -0.87 13.77
N THR A 112 11.99 0.40 14.13
CA THR A 112 11.29 0.94 15.31
C THR A 112 9.78 0.82 15.14
N GLU A 113 9.24 1.27 14.02
CA GLU A 113 7.82 1.16 13.68
C GLU A 113 7.32 -0.31 13.71
N ALA A 114 8.11 -1.25 13.16
CA ALA A 114 7.74 -2.67 13.20
C ALA A 114 7.66 -3.21 14.64
N ARG A 115 8.59 -2.79 15.52
CA ARG A 115 8.58 -3.16 16.94
C ARG A 115 7.42 -2.53 17.69
N GLU A 116 7.13 -1.26 17.42
CA GLU A 116 6.00 -0.55 18.01
C GLU A 116 4.69 -1.20 17.62
N ALA A 117 4.50 -1.56 16.34
CA ALA A 117 3.33 -2.32 15.89
C ALA A 117 3.18 -3.64 16.64
N LYS A 118 4.27 -4.37 16.89
CA LYS A 118 4.25 -5.59 17.71
C LYS A 118 3.85 -5.30 19.16
N ASN A 119 4.38 -4.20 19.75
CA ASN A 119 4.08 -3.82 21.14
C ASN A 119 2.61 -3.38 21.31
N ILE A 120 2.05 -2.65 20.35
CA ILE A 120 0.63 -2.29 20.28
C ILE A 120 -0.24 -3.56 20.23
N GLY A 121 0.19 -4.53 19.45
CA GLY A 121 -0.44 -5.84 19.32
C GLY A 121 -1.56 -5.89 18.29
N TRP A 122 -1.80 -7.11 17.81
CA TRP A 122 -2.73 -7.40 16.71
C TRP A 122 -4.14 -6.85 16.92
N ASN A 123 -4.73 -7.11 18.09
CA ASN A 123 -6.12 -6.73 18.35
C ASN A 123 -6.32 -5.21 18.30
N THR A 124 -5.43 -4.46 18.93
CA THR A 124 -5.49 -2.99 18.94
C THR A 124 -5.33 -2.43 17.53
N LEU A 125 -4.36 -2.93 16.76
CA LEU A 125 -4.14 -2.50 15.38
C LEU A 125 -5.36 -2.79 14.49
N VAL A 126 -6.01 -3.94 14.69
CA VAL A 126 -7.24 -4.27 13.94
C VAL A 126 -8.39 -3.33 14.30
N GLU A 127 -8.57 -3.00 15.58
CA GLU A 127 -9.62 -2.07 16.00
C GLU A 127 -9.37 -0.63 15.51
N GLU A 128 -8.12 -0.16 15.55
CA GLU A 128 -7.74 1.13 14.97
C GLU A 128 -7.98 1.18 13.47
N HIS A 129 -7.59 0.12 12.76
CA HIS A 129 -7.83 -0.02 11.32
C HIS A 129 -9.33 -0.01 10.98
N ARG A 130 -10.14 -0.75 11.73
CA ARG A 130 -11.59 -0.76 11.55
C ARG A 130 -12.20 0.61 11.77
N ARG A 131 -11.77 1.33 12.82
CA ARG A 131 -12.25 2.68 13.11
C ARG A 131 -11.92 3.65 11.97
N ALA A 132 -10.67 3.65 11.51
CA ALA A 132 -10.26 4.49 10.40
C ALA A 132 -11.05 4.22 9.11
N TRP A 133 -11.34 2.95 8.81
CA TRP A 133 -12.18 2.61 7.67
C TRP A 133 -13.66 2.95 7.90
N GLN A 134 -14.16 2.85 9.14
CA GLN A 134 -15.53 3.23 9.44
C GLN A 134 -15.77 4.71 9.18
N GLU A 135 -14.84 5.59 9.57
CA GLU A 135 -14.91 7.02 9.27
C GLU A 135 -15.01 7.27 7.75
N ILE A 136 -14.22 6.56 6.94
CA ILE A 136 -14.30 6.66 5.48
C ILE A 136 -15.66 6.15 4.98
N TRP A 137 -16.15 5.03 5.46
CA TRP A 137 -17.42 4.47 5.03
C TRP A 137 -18.61 5.35 5.42
N ASP A 138 -18.58 5.97 6.59
CA ASP A 138 -19.65 6.87 7.04
C ASP A 138 -19.82 8.08 6.11
N GLU A 139 -18.75 8.51 5.44
CA GLU A 139 -18.75 9.61 4.48
C GLU A 139 -19.03 9.19 3.04
N THR A 140 -18.65 7.99 2.65
CA THR A 140 -18.55 7.61 1.24
C THR A 140 -19.39 6.41 0.81
N ASP A 141 -20.02 5.71 1.75
CA ASP A 141 -20.82 4.54 1.40
C ASP A 141 -22.02 4.91 0.54
N VAL A 142 -22.26 4.10 -0.48
CA VAL A 142 -23.43 4.20 -1.37
C VAL A 142 -24.28 2.97 -1.16
N VAL A 143 -25.55 3.18 -0.78
CA VAL A 143 -26.50 2.11 -0.55
C VAL A 143 -27.30 1.84 -1.83
N ILE A 144 -27.26 0.58 -2.29
CA ILE A 144 -28.02 0.09 -3.45
C ILE A 144 -29.01 -0.96 -2.92
N GLU A 145 -30.29 -0.66 -2.96
CA GLU A 145 -31.34 -1.59 -2.55
C GLU A 145 -31.72 -2.54 -3.67
N GLY A 146 -31.94 -3.81 -3.33
CA GLY A 146 -32.47 -4.82 -4.25
C GLY A 146 -31.42 -5.52 -5.13
N ASP A 147 -30.14 -5.06 -5.12
CA ASP A 147 -29.05 -5.68 -5.87
C ASP A 147 -27.78 -5.86 -5.02
N PRO A 148 -27.62 -7.01 -4.34
CA PRO A 148 -26.43 -7.28 -3.51
C PRO A 148 -25.11 -7.30 -4.30
N GLU A 149 -25.12 -7.71 -5.58
CA GLU A 149 -23.92 -7.77 -6.41
C GLU A 149 -23.45 -6.37 -6.77
N ALA A 150 -24.36 -5.49 -7.17
CA ALA A 150 -24.06 -4.10 -7.42
C ALA A 150 -23.57 -3.38 -6.15
N GLN A 151 -24.20 -3.67 -4.99
CA GLN A 151 -23.77 -3.14 -3.69
C GLN A 151 -22.33 -3.56 -3.36
N GLN A 152 -21.99 -4.83 -3.54
CA GLN A 152 -20.63 -5.31 -3.32
C GLN A 152 -19.65 -4.66 -4.32
N GLY A 153 -20.03 -4.55 -5.57
CA GLY A 153 -19.22 -3.96 -6.62
C GLY A 153 -18.87 -2.50 -6.37
N ILE A 154 -19.84 -1.67 -5.97
CA ILE A 154 -19.58 -0.25 -5.68
C ILE A 154 -18.68 -0.08 -4.46
N ARG A 155 -18.90 -0.83 -3.37
CA ARG A 155 -18.03 -0.80 -2.19
C ARG A 155 -16.62 -1.24 -2.50
N TYR A 156 -16.45 -2.28 -3.31
CA TYR A 156 -15.13 -2.72 -3.77
C TYR A 156 -14.41 -1.63 -4.56
N ASN A 157 -15.10 -0.95 -5.45
CA ASN A 157 -14.53 0.15 -6.24
C ASN A 157 -14.12 1.34 -5.36
N ILE A 158 -14.96 1.74 -4.41
CA ILE A 158 -14.65 2.80 -3.43
C ILE A 158 -13.40 2.41 -2.64
N PHE A 159 -13.34 1.18 -2.13
CA PHE A 159 -12.17 0.66 -1.41
C PHE A 159 -10.90 0.74 -2.24
N GLN A 160 -10.94 0.31 -3.50
CA GLN A 160 -9.78 0.37 -4.41
C GLN A 160 -9.31 1.81 -4.68
N LEU A 161 -10.25 2.75 -4.82
CA LEU A 161 -9.90 4.17 -5.00
C LEU A 161 -9.17 4.73 -3.79
N TYR A 162 -9.69 4.51 -2.58
CA TYR A 162 -9.04 4.96 -1.34
C TYR A 162 -7.71 4.28 -1.05
N GLN A 163 -7.53 3.02 -1.46
CA GLN A 163 -6.22 2.35 -1.39
C GLN A 163 -5.18 2.98 -2.32
N THR A 164 -5.61 3.52 -3.44
CA THR A 164 -4.70 4.11 -4.43
C THR A 164 -4.25 5.50 -4.01
N TYR A 165 -5.18 6.31 -3.50
CA TYR A 165 -4.90 7.68 -3.10
C TYR A 165 -5.96 8.23 -2.15
N ARG A 166 -5.51 8.87 -1.06
CA ARG A 166 -6.38 9.48 -0.04
C ARG A 166 -6.63 10.97 -0.23
N GLY A 167 -5.87 11.65 -1.06
CA GLY A 167 -5.95 13.10 -1.22
C GLY A 167 -5.17 13.90 -0.16
N ASP A 168 -4.43 13.24 0.71
CA ASP A 168 -3.74 13.84 1.87
C ASP A 168 -2.32 14.33 1.54
N ASP A 169 -1.72 13.90 0.44
CA ASP A 169 -0.38 14.32 0.03
C ASP A 169 -0.38 14.89 -1.41
N PRO A 170 -0.23 16.20 -1.59
CA PRO A 170 -0.23 16.84 -2.91
C PRO A 170 0.96 16.41 -3.80
N ARG A 171 2.01 15.80 -3.23
CA ARG A 171 3.14 15.26 -3.99
C ARG A 171 2.79 13.94 -4.66
N LEU A 172 1.80 13.22 -4.12
CA LEU A 172 1.27 11.99 -4.69
C LEU A 172 0.16 12.37 -5.66
N ASN A 173 0.35 12.10 -6.93
CA ASN A 173 -0.66 12.27 -7.96
C ASN A 173 -1.10 10.90 -8.47
N HIS A 174 -2.37 10.74 -8.81
CA HIS A 174 -2.85 9.67 -9.68
C HIS A 174 -2.20 9.77 -11.07
N ARG A 175 -0.88 9.66 -11.12
CA ARG A 175 -0.26 9.38 -12.40
C ARG A 175 -0.53 7.90 -12.67
N PRO A 176 -1.36 7.57 -13.68
CA PRO A 176 -1.46 6.20 -14.12
C PRO A 176 -0.04 5.71 -14.35
N GLN A 177 0.32 4.58 -13.75
CA GLN A 177 1.63 3.97 -13.99
C GLN A 177 1.91 4.03 -15.49
N ARG A 178 3.10 4.48 -15.88
CA ARG A 178 3.54 4.52 -17.27
C ARG A 178 3.54 3.11 -17.84
N ILE A 179 2.35 2.61 -18.18
CA ILE A 179 2.22 1.43 -19.04
C ILE A 179 2.72 1.85 -20.41
N HIS A 180 3.76 1.22 -20.85
CA HIS A 180 4.62 1.61 -21.97
C HIS A 180 3.97 1.47 -23.36
N ARG A 181 2.65 1.52 -23.50
CA ARG A 181 1.97 1.48 -24.81
C ARG A 181 1.08 2.70 -25.02
N ARG A 182 1.58 3.64 -25.82
CA ARG A 182 0.94 4.92 -26.20
C ARG A 182 -0.52 4.86 -26.67
N LYS A 183 -1.08 3.71 -27.01
CA LYS A 183 -2.47 3.57 -27.51
C LYS A 183 -3.52 3.39 -26.39
N ILE A 184 -3.15 2.83 -25.24
CA ILE A 184 -4.08 2.58 -24.14
C ILE A 184 -4.32 3.84 -23.32
N TRP A 185 -3.34 4.74 -23.25
CA TRP A 185 -3.33 5.95 -22.43
C TRP A 185 -4.45 6.95 -22.73
N ARG A 186 -4.77 7.19 -24.00
CA ARG A 186 -5.79 8.17 -24.38
C ARG A 186 -7.19 7.76 -23.92
N LYS A 187 -7.47 6.46 -23.94
CA LYS A 187 -8.77 5.92 -23.54
C LYS A 187 -8.92 5.88 -22.01
N TYR A 188 -7.91 5.42 -21.30
CA TYR A 188 -7.92 5.34 -19.84
C TYR A 188 -7.88 6.69 -19.14
N LEU A 189 -7.14 7.66 -19.64
CA LEU A 189 -7.07 9.02 -19.06
C LEU A 189 -8.38 9.78 -19.20
N LEU A 190 -9.07 9.63 -20.33
CA LEU A 190 -10.37 10.29 -20.54
C LEU A 190 -11.51 9.59 -19.79
N GLU A 191 -11.51 8.27 -19.75
CA GLU A 191 -12.59 7.52 -19.12
C GLU A 191 -12.42 7.43 -17.59
N HIS A 192 -11.22 7.14 -17.10
CA HIS A 192 -10.97 6.98 -15.65
C HIS A 192 -10.69 8.30 -14.94
N GLY A 193 -10.02 9.25 -15.56
CA GLY A 193 -9.81 10.57 -14.99
C GLY A 193 -11.12 11.31 -14.78
N THR A 194 -12.04 11.22 -15.73
CA THR A 194 -13.37 11.85 -15.61
C THR A 194 -14.23 11.12 -14.58
N VAL A 195 -14.22 9.79 -14.56
CA VAL A 195 -14.96 9.01 -13.56
C VAL A 195 -14.39 9.20 -12.17
N LEU A 196 -13.06 9.18 -12.01
CA LEU A 196 -12.40 9.48 -10.73
C LEU A 196 -12.74 10.89 -10.24
N CYS A 197 -12.60 11.92 -11.09
CA CYS A 197 -12.99 13.27 -10.71
C CYS A 197 -14.47 13.40 -10.39
N THR A 198 -15.34 12.68 -11.10
CA THR A 198 -16.79 12.71 -10.85
C THR A 198 -17.13 12.03 -9.53
N VAL A 199 -16.53 10.87 -9.23
CA VAL A 199 -16.74 10.17 -7.97
C VAL A 199 -16.14 10.95 -6.80
N PHE A 200 -14.92 11.47 -6.93
CA PHE A 200 -14.32 12.32 -5.89
C PHE A 200 -15.05 13.67 -5.73
N SER A 201 -15.55 14.27 -6.80
CA SER A 201 -16.38 15.49 -6.71
C SER A 201 -17.72 15.24 -6.04
N ALA A 202 -18.26 14.04 -6.17
CA ALA A 202 -19.48 13.64 -5.49
C ALA A 202 -19.25 13.34 -3.99
N LEU A 203 -18.04 12.88 -3.66
CA LEU A 203 -17.67 12.45 -2.31
C LEU A 203 -16.94 13.53 -1.49
N HIS A 204 -16.27 14.49 -2.15
CA HIS A 204 -15.51 15.58 -1.50
C HIS A 204 -15.86 16.94 -2.10
N SER A 205 -15.60 18.00 -1.34
CA SER A 205 -15.88 19.35 -1.80
C SER A 205 -15.09 19.70 -3.07
N GLN A 206 -15.63 20.59 -3.91
CA GLN A 206 -15.00 21.00 -5.18
C GLN A 206 -13.55 21.52 -5.07
N ARG A 207 -13.07 21.85 -3.88
CA ARG A 207 -11.68 22.27 -3.62
C ARG A 207 -10.69 21.13 -3.83
N ASP A 208 -11.01 19.95 -3.30
CA ASP A 208 -10.11 18.82 -3.30
C ASP A 208 -9.91 18.24 -4.71
N CYS A 209 -10.92 18.32 -5.56
CA CYS A 209 -10.83 17.88 -6.95
C CYS A 209 -9.91 18.75 -7.82
N LYS A 210 -9.80 20.04 -7.55
CA LYS A 210 -8.91 20.94 -8.32
C LYS A 210 -7.44 20.70 -7.97
N GLU A 211 -7.15 20.39 -6.72
CA GLU A 211 -5.80 20.05 -6.28
C GLU A 211 -5.38 18.65 -6.77
N LEU A 212 -6.30 17.69 -6.74
CA LEU A 212 -6.07 16.32 -7.22
C LEU A 212 -5.80 16.23 -8.73
N ALA A 213 -6.52 17.02 -9.51
CA ALA A 213 -6.43 16.91 -10.97
C ALA A 213 -5.18 17.55 -11.55
N GLY A 214 -4.57 18.55 -10.89
CA GLY A 214 -3.47 19.36 -11.46
C GLY A 214 -3.81 19.87 -12.87
N ILE A 215 -5.08 19.77 -13.25
CA ILE A 215 -5.60 20.09 -14.57
C ILE A 215 -6.28 21.46 -14.44
N SER A 216 -5.62 22.48 -14.95
CA SER A 216 -6.31 23.74 -15.19
C SER A 216 -7.36 23.50 -16.28
N VAL A 217 -8.60 23.25 -15.87
CA VAL A 217 -9.73 23.28 -16.79
C VAL A 217 -9.95 24.75 -17.11
N GLN A 218 -9.41 25.22 -18.21
CA GLN A 218 -9.84 26.50 -18.76
C GLN A 218 -11.31 26.36 -19.18
N PRO A 219 -12.22 27.25 -18.71
CA PRO A 219 -13.58 27.25 -19.18
C PRO A 219 -13.57 27.46 -20.70
N ALA A 220 -14.25 26.59 -21.42
CA ALA A 220 -14.46 26.72 -22.84
C ALA A 220 -15.07 28.11 -23.11
N SER A 221 -14.30 28.99 -23.74
CA SER A 221 -14.81 30.29 -24.18
C SER A 221 -15.92 30.03 -25.19
N GLN A 222 -17.12 30.45 -24.83
CA GLN A 222 -18.26 30.53 -25.76
C GLN A 222 -17.90 31.53 -26.86
N SER A 223 -17.36 31.03 -27.96
CA SER A 223 -17.26 31.83 -29.17
C SER A 223 -18.67 31.91 -29.82
N HIS A 224 -19.42 32.94 -29.49
CA HIS A 224 -20.55 33.37 -30.29
C HIS A 224 -20.03 33.78 -31.68
N ARG A 225 -20.08 32.88 -32.62
CA ARG A 225 -20.00 33.22 -34.04
C ARG A 225 -21.37 33.73 -34.51
N LYS A 226 -21.53 35.03 -34.55
CA LYS A 226 -22.55 35.68 -35.44
C LYS A 226 -22.09 35.40 -36.87
N ARG A 227 -22.94 34.81 -37.67
CA ARG A 227 -22.85 34.85 -39.16
C ARG A 227 -23.73 35.96 -39.65
N PRO A 228 -23.27 36.61 -40.74
CA PRO A 228 -24.03 37.65 -41.43
C PRO A 228 -25.25 37.09 -42.14
#